data_a498863c5f8257174bc007ee74101f64
#
_entry.id   a498863c5f8257174bc007ee74101f64
#
_cell.length_a   1.000
_cell.length_b   1.000
_cell.length_c   1.000
_cell.angle_alpha   90.00
_cell.angle_beta   90.00
_cell.angle_gamma   90.00
#
_symmetry.space_group_name_H-M   'P 1'
#
loop_
_entity.id
_entity.type
_entity.pdbx_description
1 polymer ?
#
loop_
_entity_poly.entity_id
_entity_poly.type
_entity_poly.pdbx_seq_one_letter_code
_entity_poly.pdbx_strand_id
1 'polypeptide(L)'
;MILSWGMLGSGLAAEDILFNRLGVQDGLSSNEITCILKDRKGFMWLGTTSGVNRFDGYEFKHYKYKESGLPFREEHVSELQETADGRIWITYNTNQLCVYEPDNDRFIPEKEILDSLRLENPPAKIFVDNDKQLYFATYTNEFCRYDQARGKIYSYPLNKEDGRVCDMSDVGDRLYVVHTSGVVEGIDKASGEPVYRDEYLTQYANAQLFYVFADSDGDLWFFLNPGYSRG
;
A
#
# COMPACT_ATOMS: atom_id res chain seq x y z
N MET A 1 -28.71 64.17 -0.65
CA MET A 1 -27.51 63.53 -1.24
C MET A 1 -27.45 62.14 -0.71
N ILE A 2 -27.97 61.16 -1.49
CA ILE A 2 -28.09 59.75 -1.11
C ILE A 2 -26.96 59.01 -1.82
N LEU A 3 -25.99 58.49 -1.04
CA LEU A 3 -24.93 57.64 -1.54
C LEU A 3 -25.45 56.19 -1.56
N SER A 4 -25.66 55.65 -2.77
CA SER A 4 -25.93 54.23 -2.96
C SER A 4 -24.60 53.47 -3.05
N TRP A 5 -24.37 52.58 -2.10
CA TRP A 5 -23.27 51.63 -2.15
C TRP A 5 -23.71 50.43 -2.99
N GLY A 6 -23.13 50.33 -4.19
CA GLY A 6 -23.24 49.12 -5.00
C GLY A 6 -22.38 48.01 -4.43
N MET A 7 -22.98 46.92 -3.96
CA MET A 7 -22.30 45.67 -3.70
C MET A 7 -21.92 45.03 -5.06
N LEU A 8 -20.65 45.03 -5.37
CA LEU A 8 -20.08 44.18 -6.39
C LEU A 8 -20.03 42.74 -5.84
N GLY A 9 -21.05 41.97 -6.12
CA GLY A 9 -20.99 40.53 -5.92
C GLY A 9 -19.98 39.91 -6.87
N SER A 10 -18.80 39.54 -6.39
CA SER A 10 -17.90 38.63 -7.10
C SER A 10 -18.59 37.26 -7.20
N GLY A 11 -19.24 36.99 -8.30
CA GLY A 11 -19.70 35.65 -8.64
C GLY A 11 -18.50 34.73 -8.73
N LEU A 12 -18.36 33.82 -7.78
CA LEU A 12 -17.49 32.66 -7.94
C LEU A 12 -18.08 31.84 -9.10
N ALA A 13 -17.47 31.95 -10.28
CA ALA A 13 -17.75 31.02 -11.36
C ALA A 13 -17.31 29.63 -10.85
N ALA A 14 -18.24 28.72 -10.66
CA ALA A 14 -17.92 27.32 -10.47
C ALA A 14 -17.26 26.83 -11.75
N GLU A 15 -16.00 26.46 -11.70
CA GLU A 15 -15.37 25.77 -12.81
C GLU A 15 -16.08 24.43 -13.02
N ASP A 16 -16.61 24.19 -14.21
CA ASP A 16 -17.19 22.91 -14.58
C ASP A 16 -16.07 21.86 -14.60
N ILE A 17 -16.05 21.00 -13.59
CA ILE A 17 -15.10 19.89 -13.54
C ILE A 17 -15.57 18.81 -14.52
N LEU A 18 -14.83 18.61 -15.60
CA LEU A 18 -15.08 17.54 -16.56
C LEU A 18 -14.39 16.26 -16.11
N PHE A 19 -15.17 15.20 -15.93
CA PHE A 19 -14.67 13.87 -15.63
C PHE A 19 -14.64 13.02 -16.91
N ASN A 20 -13.49 12.47 -17.24
CA ASN A 20 -13.36 11.45 -18.28
C ASN A 20 -13.38 10.07 -17.63
N ARG A 21 -14.23 9.18 -18.13
CA ARG A 21 -14.27 7.79 -17.71
C ARG A 21 -13.36 6.97 -18.62
N LEU A 22 -12.41 6.27 -18.00
CA LEU A 22 -11.55 5.29 -18.65
C LEU A 22 -11.93 3.89 -18.18
N GLY A 23 -11.93 2.91 -19.08
CA GLY A 23 -12.33 1.56 -18.78
C GLY A 23 -11.75 0.52 -19.74
N VAL A 24 -12.32 -0.66 -19.77
CA VAL A 24 -11.87 -1.77 -20.62
C VAL A 24 -11.85 -1.41 -22.11
N GLN A 25 -12.79 -0.59 -22.57
CA GLN A 25 -12.84 -0.08 -23.93
C GLN A 25 -11.64 0.81 -24.29
N ASP A 26 -10.96 1.37 -23.27
CA ASP A 26 -9.78 2.24 -23.46
C ASP A 26 -8.47 1.49 -23.20
N GLY A 27 -8.53 0.16 -22.99
CA GLY A 27 -7.37 -0.72 -22.83
C GLY A 27 -7.08 -1.19 -21.40
N LEU A 28 -7.90 -0.80 -20.41
CA LEU A 28 -7.79 -1.32 -19.04
C LEU A 28 -8.15 -2.81 -19.00
N SER A 29 -7.46 -3.62 -18.18
CA SER A 29 -7.68 -5.07 -18.11
C SER A 29 -9.01 -5.46 -17.46
N SER A 30 -9.49 -4.64 -16.51
CA SER A 30 -10.78 -4.82 -15.83
C SER A 30 -11.28 -3.47 -15.31
N ASN A 31 -12.60 -3.26 -15.30
CA ASN A 31 -13.21 -2.09 -14.66
C ASN A 31 -13.22 -2.20 -13.12
N GLU A 32 -12.88 -3.36 -12.57
CA GLU A 32 -12.75 -3.58 -11.15
C GLU A 32 -11.33 -3.28 -10.69
N ILE A 33 -11.12 -2.03 -10.27
CA ILE A 33 -9.84 -1.53 -9.78
C ILE A 33 -9.76 -1.81 -8.29
N THR A 34 -8.67 -2.44 -7.86
CA THR A 34 -8.41 -2.83 -6.47
C THR A 34 -7.48 -1.85 -5.76
N CYS A 35 -6.50 -1.31 -6.49
CA CYS A 35 -5.55 -0.33 -5.95
C CYS A 35 -5.00 0.58 -7.07
N ILE A 36 -4.55 1.77 -6.67
CA ILE A 36 -3.98 2.78 -7.57
C ILE A 36 -2.69 3.32 -6.94
N LEU A 37 -1.67 3.49 -7.76
CA LEU A 37 -0.40 4.10 -7.39
C LEU A 37 0.05 5.07 -8.47
N LYS A 38 0.44 6.29 -8.10
CA LYS A 38 1.17 7.20 -8.98
C LYS A 38 2.66 7.09 -8.67
N ASP A 39 3.45 6.65 -9.65
CA ASP A 39 4.88 6.52 -9.47
C ASP A 39 5.63 7.86 -9.61
N ARG A 40 6.89 7.88 -9.23
CA ARG A 40 7.75 9.08 -9.29
C ARG A 40 8.01 9.60 -10.72
N LYS A 41 7.78 8.77 -11.74
CA LYS A 41 7.88 9.15 -13.16
C LYS A 41 6.58 9.76 -13.68
N GLY A 42 5.51 9.74 -12.87
CA GLY A 42 4.19 10.28 -13.18
C GLY A 42 3.21 9.29 -13.81
N PHE A 43 3.61 8.03 -14.02
CA PHE A 43 2.70 6.99 -14.49
C PHE A 43 1.69 6.60 -13.41
N MET A 44 0.45 6.33 -13.84
CA MET A 44 -0.56 5.75 -12.97
C MET A 44 -0.56 4.24 -13.12
N TRP A 45 -0.30 3.55 -12.02
CA TRP A 45 -0.39 2.10 -11.93
C TRP A 45 -1.74 1.73 -11.35
N LEU A 46 -2.42 0.79 -12.00
CA LEU A 46 -3.74 0.31 -11.60
C LEU A 46 -3.69 -1.19 -11.43
N GLY A 47 -3.87 -1.64 -10.19
CA GLY A 47 -4.14 -3.04 -9.88
C GLY A 47 -5.62 -3.32 -10.10
N THR A 48 -5.91 -4.44 -10.73
CA THR A 48 -7.27 -4.88 -11.02
C THR A 48 -7.43 -6.35 -10.67
N THR A 49 -8.66 -6.86 -10.75
CA THR A 49 -8.94 -8.30 -10.64
C THR A 49 -8.42 -9.12 -11.83
N SER A 50 -7.89 -8.45 -12.88
CA SER A 50 -7.38 -9.06 -14.10
C SER A 50 -5.99 -8.55 -14.49
N GLY A 51 -5.15 -8.26 -13.50
CA GLY A 51 -3.75 -7.91 -13.69
C GLY A 51 -3.40 -6.47 -13.41
N VAL A 52 -2.16 -6.14 -13.77
CA VAL A 52 -1.55 -4.82 -13.57
C VAL A 52 -1.60 -4.03 -14.86
N ASN A 53 -1.95 -2.76 -14.75
CA ASN A 53 -1.95 -1.81 -15.85
C ASN A 53 -1.12 -0.58 -15.49
N ARG A 54 -0.42 -0.02 -16.47
CA ARG A 54 0.26 1.27 -16.35
C ARG A 54 -0.35 2.24 -17.36
N PHE A 55 -0.76 3.40 -16.90
CA PHE A 55 -1.32 4.46 -17.72
C PHE A 55 -0.35 5.65 -17.80
N ASP A 56 -0.06 6.14 -18.98
CA ASP A 56 0.87 7.23 -19.22
C ASP A 56 0.19 8.60 -19.42
N GLY A 57 -1.13 8.65 -19.29
CA GLY A 57 -1.98 9.80 -19.59
C GLY A 57 -2.70 9.69 -20.92
N TYR A 58 -2.32 8.75 -21.79
CA TYR A 58 -2.88 8.56 -23.14
C TYR A 58 -3.36 7.13 -23.36
N GLU A 59 -2.54 6.12 -22.98
CA GLU A 59 -2.86 4.71 -23.22
C GLU A 59 -2.52 3.83 -22.02
N PHE A 60 -3.20 2.68 -21.95
CA PHE A 60 -2.92 1.63 -20.98
C PHE A 60 -1.93 0.62 -21.55
N LYS A 61 -0.84 0.37 -20.82
CA LYS A 61 -0.01 -0.83 -21.01
C LYS A 61 -0.48 -1.88 -20.03
N HIS A 62 -1.11 -2.94 -20.53
CA HIS A 62 -1.52 -4.08 -19.73
C HIS A 62 -0.39 -5.12 -19.67
N TYR A 63 -0.01 -5.53 -18.46
CA TYR A 63 1.01 -6.55 -18.23
C TYR A 63 0.33 -7.90 -18.01
N LYS A 64 0.38 -8.73 -19.06
CA LYS A 64 -0.24 -10.07 -19.05
C LYS A 64 0.76 -11.15 -18.67
N TYR A 65 0.27 -12.19 -17.99
CA TYR A 65 1.02 -13.42 -17.81
C TYR A 65 1.56 -13.96 -19.15
N LYS A 66 2.76 -14.49 -19.18
CA LYS A 66 3.51 -14.96 -20.36
C LYS A 66 4.03 -13.88 -21.32
N GLU A 67 3.29 -12.81 -21.57
CA GLU A 67 3.73 -11.76 -22.51
C GLU A 67 4.70 -10.79 -21.85
N SER A 68 4.50 -10.54 -20.55
CA SER A 68 5.28 -9.56 -19.78
C SER A 68 6.32 -10.20 -18.84
N GLY A 69 6.52 -11.52 -18.91
CA GLY A 69 7.46 -12.22 -18.03
C GLY A 69 7.02 -12.30 -16.57
N LEU A 70 5.72 -12.11 -16.29
CA LEU A 70 5.16 -12.32 -14.96
C LEU A 70 5.42 -13.75 -14.49
N PRO A 71 5.90 -13.95 -13.26
CA PRO A 71 6.38 -15.24 -12.81
C PRO A 71 5.27 -16.25 -12.49
N PHE A 72 4.01 -15.82 -12.42
CA PHE A 72 2.86 -16.66 -12.05
C PHE A 72 1.57 -16.14 -12.70
N ARG A 73 0.54 -17.01 -12.67
CA ARG A 73 -0.74 -16.78 -13.36
C ARG A 73 -1.77 -15.99 -12.56
N GLU A 74 -1.50 -15.68 -11.29
CA GLU A 74 -2.41 -14.88 -10.47
C GLU A 74 -2.57 -13.49 -11.09
N GLU A 75 -3.81 -13.04 -11.23
CA GLU A 75 -4.13 -11.78 -11.88
C GLU A 75 -4.79 -10.76 -10.92
N HIS A 76 -5.35 -11.23 -9.80
CA HIS A 76 -6.00 -10.34 -8.82
C HIS A 76 -4.96 -9.62 -7.97
N VAL A 77 -4.63 -8.39 -8.36
CA VAL A 77 -3.73 -7.52 -7.61
C VAL A 77 -4.44 -6.99 -6.37
N SER A 78 -3.80 -7.09 -5.21
CA SER A 78 -4.33 -6.55 -3.95
C SER A 78 -3.70 -5.22 -3.56
N GLU A 79 -2.41 -5.03 -3.89
CA GLU A 79 -1.67 -3.85 -3.44
C GLU A 79 -0.54 -3.48 -4.40
N LEU A 80 -0.28 -2.18 -4.51
CA LEU A 80 0.81 -1.59 -5.28
C LEU A 80 1.56 -0.58 -4.41
N GLN A 81 2.88 -0.69 -4.33
CA GLN A 81 3.72 0.22 -3.56
C GLN A 81 5.02 0.53 -4.30
N GLU A 82 5.52 1.77 -4.19
CA GLU A 82 6.78 2.19 -4.81
C GLU A 82 7.84 2.47 -3.76
N THR A 83 9.01 1.87 -3.91
CA THR A 83 10.17 2.09 -3.05
C THR A 83 11.11 3.18 -3.58
N ALA A 84 12.05 3.63 -2.74
CA ALA A 84 12.95 4.74 -3.04
C ALA A 84 13.81 4.54 -4.32
N ASP A 85 14.09 3.31 -4.70
CA ASP A 85 14.79 2.97 -5.95
C ASP A 85 13.87 2.95 -7.18
N GLY A 86 12.56 3.24 -6.98
CA GLY A 86 11.54 3.31 -8.03
C GLY A 86 10.99 1.96 -8.47
N ARG A 87 11.32 0.89 -7.78
CA ARG A 87 10.70 -0.41 -8.01
C ARG A 87 9.26 -0.40 -7.53
N ILE A 88 8.37 -1.04 -8.30
CA ILE A 88 6.96 -1.20 -7.94
C ILE A 88 6.77 -2.60 -7.37
N TRP A 89 6.43 -2.66 -6.11
CA TRP A 89 6.09 -3.88 -5.39
C TRP A 89 4.61 -4.17 -5.60
N ILE A 90 4.30 -5.38 -6.01
CA ILE A 90 2.97 -5.83 -6.41
C ILE A 90 2.63 -7.05 -5.58
N THR A 91 1.60 -6.93 -4.75
CA THR A 91 1.06 -8.05 -3.98
C THR A 91 -0.23 -8.52 -4.61
N TYR A 92 -0.42 -9.83 -4.67
CA TYR A 92 -1.61 -10.48 -5.20
C TYR A 92 -2.45 -11.08 -4.08
N ASN A 93 -3.70 -11.37 -4.38
CA ASN A 93 -4.67 -11.90 -3.40
C ASN A 93 -4.24 -13.23 -2.75
N THR A 94 -3.37 -13.97 -3.42
CA THR A 94 -2.76 -15.22 -2.93
C THR A 94 -1.53 -15.01 -2.07
N ASN A 95 -1.22 -13.74 -1.70
CA ASN A 95 0.01 -13.30 -1.07
C ASN A 95 1.29 -13.54 -1.90
N GLN A 96 1.15 -13.88 -3.18
CA GLN A 96 2.26 -13.91 -4.10
C GLN A 96 2.79 -12.50 -4.32
N LEU A 97 4.10 -12.42 -4.55
CA LEU A 97 4.83 -11.17 -4.64
C LEU A 97 5.57 -11.06 -5.96
N CYS A 98 5.52 -9.90 -6.56
CA CYS A 98 6.24 -9.55 -7.76
C CYS A 98 6.79 -8.13 -7.64
N VAL A 99 7.94 -7.86 -8.23
CA VAL A 99 8.51 -6.53 -8.28
C VAL A 99 8.79 -6.14 -9.72
N TYR A 100 8.25 -5.02 -10.15
CA TYR A 100 8.59 -4.44 -11.44
C TYR A 100 9.81 -3.53 -11.29
N GLU A 101 10.80 -3.74 -12.15
CA GLU A 101 12.04 -2.96 -12.23
C GLU A 101 11.98 -2.03 -13.45
N PRO A 102 11.78 -0.70 -13.24
CA PRO A 102 11.52 0.25 -14.33
C PRO A 102 12.69 0.43 -15.30
N ASP A 103 13.92 0.26 -14.82
CA ASP A 103 15.12 0.52 -15.63
C ASP A 103 15.32 -0.54 -16.71
N ASN A 104 14.87 -1.75 -16.46
CA ASN A 104 14.99 -2.88 -17.39
C ASN A 104 13.64 -3.30 -18.00
N ASP A 105 12.54 -2.62 -17.66
CA ASP A 105 11.15 -2.95 -18.04
C ASP A 105 10.85 -4.45 -17.83
N ARG A 106 11.24 -4.98 -16.65
CA ARG A 106 11.10 -6.40 -16.31
C ARG A 106 10.47 -6.63 -14.96
N PHE A 107 9.91 -7.83 -14.79
CA PHE A 107 9.46 -8.31 -13.50
C PHE A 107 10.51 -9.21 -12.86
N ILE A 108 10.80 -8.95 -11.58
CA ILE A 108 11.64 -9.78 -10.74
C ILE A 108 10.77 -10.91 -10.17
N PRO A 109 11.15 -12.18 -10.37
CA PRO A 109 10.38 -13.30 -9.85
C PRO A 109 10.47 -13.37 -8.32
N GLU A 110 9.41 -13.88 -7.69
CA GLU A 110 9.27 -14.01 -6.23
C GLU A 110 10.50 -14.64 -5.58
N LYS A 111 11.06 -15.69 -6.18
CA LYS A 111 12.25 -16.35 -5.64
C LYS A 111 13.43 -15.39 -5.45
N GLU A 112 13.74 -14.54 -6.44
CA GLU A 112 14.83 -13.56 -6.34
C GLU A 112 14.54 -12.54 -5.22
N ILE A 113 13.26 -12.16 -5.05
CA ILE A 113 12.84 -11.25 -3.98
C ILE A 113 13.05 -11.90 -2.63
N LEU A 114 12.57 -13.13 -2.44
CA LEU A 114 12.70 -13.87 -1.19
C LEU A 114 14.17 -14.10 -0.82
N ASP A 115 15.01 -14.45 -1.79
CA ASP A 115 16.46 -14.59 -1.59
C ASP A 115 17.08 -13.26 -1.11
N SER A 116 16.68 -12.13 -1.69
CA SER A 116 17.17 -10.79 -1.29
C SER A 116 16.70 -10.40 0.12
N LEU A 117 15.47 -10.75 0.50
CA LEU A 117 14.89 -10.54 1.82
C LEU A 117 15.28 -11.62 2.84
N ARG A 118 16.00 -12.64 2.42
CA ARG A 118 16.38 -13.82 3.24
C ARG A 118 15.18 -14.52 3.85
N LEU A 119 14.10 -14.62 3.10
CA LEU A 119 12.86 -15.26 3.48
C LEU A 119 12.68 -16.59 2.76
N GLU A 120 12.11 -17.58 3.45
CA GLU A 120 11.74 -18.87 2.86
C GLU A 120 10.34 -18.80 2.20
N ASN A 121 9.49 -17.92 2.70
CA ASN A 121 8.11 -17.73 2.24
C ASN A 121 7.81 -16.24 2.08
N PRO A 122 6.81 -15.88 1.24
CA PRO A 122 6.37 -14.50 1.13
C PRO A 122 6.00 -13.89 2.48
N PRO A 123 6.26 -12.59 2.69
CA PRO A 123 5.84 -11.91 3.90
C PRO A 123 4.31 -11.88 4.03
N ALA A 124 3.82 -11.85 5.25
CA ALA A 124 2.39 -11.73 5.53
C ALA A 124 1.85 -10.33 5.18
N LYS A 125 2.69 -9.30 5.32
CA LYS A 125 2.38 -7.92 4.98
C LYS A 125 3.65 -7.20 4.52
N ILE A 126 3.49 -6.33 3.53
CA ILE A 126 4.50 -5.39 3.05
C ILE A 126 3.96 -3.99 3.24
N PHE A 127 4.82 -3.05 3.56
CA PHE A 127 4.49 -1.64 3.67
C PHE A 127 5.67 -0.78 3.22
N VAL A 128 5.38 0.26 2.46
CA VAL A 128 6.34 1.30 2.09
C VAL A 128 5.87 2.61 2.70
N ASP A 129 6.67 3.18 3.59
CA ASP A 129 6.35 4.41 4.29
C ASP A 129 6.46 5.66 3.38
N ASN A 130 6.13 6.83 3.92
CA ASN A 130 6.22 8.10 3.21
C ASN A 130 7.65 8.46 2.77
N ASP A 131 8.66 7.95 3.48
CA ASP A 131 10.08 8.09 3.13
C ASP A 131 10.55 7.04 2.10
N LYS A 132 9.59 6.24 1.58
CA LYS A 132 9.83 5.16 0.61
C LYS A 132 10.71 4.02 1.13
N GLN A 133 10.75 3.84 2.45
CA GLN A 133 11.39 2.70 3.09
C GLN A 133 10.47 1.49 3.09
N LEU A 134 11.04 0.33 2.78
CA LEU A 134 10.31 -0.93 2.78
C LEU A 134 10.35 -1.59 4.16
N TYR A 135 9.17 -1.92 4.67
CA TYR A 135 8.95 -2.75 5.85
C TYR A 135 8.20 -4.01 5.46
N PHE A 136 8.40 -5.07 6.21
CA PHE A 136 7.63 -6.29 6.05
C PHE A 136 7.44 -7.04 7.37
N ALA A 137 6.32 -7.72 7.49
CA ALA A 137 6.01 -8.62 8.60
C ALA A 137 5.88 -10.05 8.06
N THR A 138 6.44 -11.01 8.78
CA THR A 138 6.36 -12.45 8.43
C THR A 138 5.19 -13.13 9.15
N TYR A 139 4.86 -14.35 8.71
CA TYR A 139 3.88 -15.20 9.42
C TYR A 139 4.38 -15.68 10.78
N THR A 140 5.68 -15.58 11.05
CA THR A 140 6.31 -15.92 12.33
C THR A 140 6.46 -14.74 13.29
N ASN A 141 5.76 -13.61 12.99
CA ASN A 141 5.79 -12.37 13.77
C ASN A 141 7.19 -11.73 13.85
N GLU A 142 7.97 -11.87 12.79
CA GLU A 142 9.17 -11.05 12.61
C GLU A 142 8.76 -9.79 11.87
N PHE A 143 9.16 -8.64 12.39
CA PHE A 143 8.93 -7.35 11.78
C PHE A 143 10.27 -6.72 11.40
N CYS A 144 10.40 -6.31 10.16
CA CYS A 144 11.68 -5.93 9.58
C CYS A 144 11.56 -4.70 8.69
N ARG A 145 12.65 -3.92 8.64
CA ARG A 145 12.93 -2.91 7.63
C ARG A 145 14.00 -3.42 6.67
N TYR A 146 13.80 -3.25 5.40
CA TYR A 146 14.80 -3.56 4.37
C TYR A 146 15.47 -2.29 3.86
N ASP A 147 16.76 -2.14 4.13
CA ASP A 147 17.62 -1.11 3.54
C ASP A 147 18.08 -1.56 2.15
N GLN A 148 17.38 -1.09 1.14
CA GLN A 148 17.62 -1.47 -0.25
C GLN A 148 19.00 -1.03 -0.74
N ALA A 149 19.50 0.12 -0.30
CA ALA A 149 20.81 0.64 -0.71
C ALA A 149 21.97 -0.23 -0.22
N ARG A 150 21.80 -0.85 0.96
CA ARG A 150 22.81 -1.72 1.60
C ARG A 150 22.51 -3.20 1.47
N GLY A 151 21.32 -3.58 0.98
CA GLY A 151 20.84 -4.96 0.96
C GLY A 151 20.77 -5.57 2.37
N LYS A 152 20.44 -4.76 3.38
CA LYS A 152 20.47 -5.15 4.79
C LYS A 152 19.09 -5.13 5.41
N ILE A 153 18.81 -6.16 6.22
CA ILE A 153 17.57 -6.29 6.98
C ILE A 153 17.85 -5.91 8.43
N TYR A 154 16.97 -5.08 8.98
CA TYR A 154 16.94 -4.69 10.37
C TYR A 154 15.65 -5.23 10.99
N SER A 155 15.76 -6.07 12.01
CA SER A 155 14.61 -6.62 12.74
C SER A 155 14.24 -5.69 13.87
N TYR A 156 12.94 -5.50 14.06
CA TYR A 156 12.36 -4.72 15.15
C TYR A 156 11.68 -5.64 16.16
N PRO A 157 11.87 -5.40 17.46
CA PRO A 157 11.26 -6.22 18.50
C PRO A 157 9.78 -5.89 18.63
N LEU A 158 8.91 -6.76 18.10
CA LEU A 158 7.48 -6.73 18.42
C LEU A 158 7.16 -7.79 19.47
N ASN A 159 6.14 -7.52 20.30
CA ASN A 159 5.65 -8.52 21.23
C ASN A 159 4.86 -9.60 20.48
N LYS A 160 5.38 -10.82 20.45
CA LYS A 160 4.77 -11.96 19.75
C LYS A 160 3.42 -12.38 20.31
N GLU A 161 3.13 -12.05 21.58
CA GLU A 161 1.85 -12.35 22.22
C GLU A 161 0.69 -11.52 21.65
N ASP A 162 0.99 -10.39 21.04
CA ASP A 162 -0.03 -9.53 20.40
C ASP A 162 -0.55 -10.10 19.06
N GLY A 163 0.00 -11.22 18.62
CA GLY A 163 -0.39 -11.86 17.39
C GLY A 163 0.29 -11.24 16.16
N ARG A 164 -0.20 -11.60 14.98
CA ARG A 164 0.41 -11.16 13.72
C ARG A 164 0.09 -9.70 13.42
N VAL A 165 0.99 -9.05 12.68
CA VAL A 165 0.75 -7.74 12.08
C VAL A 165 -0.35 -7.87 11.02
N CYS A 166 -1.39 -7.07 11.14
CA CYS A 166 -2.48 -6.96 10.18
C CYS A 166 -2.19 -5.88 9.15
N ASP A 167 -1.80 -4.69 9.62
CA ASP A 167 -1.58 -3.52 8.78
C ASP A 167 -0.63 -2.52 9.42
N MET A 168 -0.16 -1.56 8.63
CA MET A 168 0.80 -0.54 9.04
C MET A 168 0.47 0.80 8.39
N SER A 169 0.79 1.89 9.09
CA SER A 169 0.74 3.25 8.56
C SER A 169 1.78 4.10 9.26
N ASP A 170 2.27 5.16 8.63
CA ASP A 170 3.26 6.04 9.25
C ASP A 170 2.78 7.48 9.38
N VAL A 171 3.20 8.13 10.46
CA VAL A 171 2.98 9.56 10.74
C VAL A 171 4.30 10.15 11.20
N GLY A 172 4.88 11.01 10.39
CA GLY A 172 6.17 11.65 10.71
C GLY A 172 7.29 10.63 10.92
N ASP A 173 7.88 10.65 12.09
CA ASP A 173 8.97 9.77 12.51
C ASP A 173 8.52 8.44 13.11
N ARG A 174 7.22 8.17 13.14
CA ARG A 174 6.64 6.95 13.73
C ARG A 174 5.98 6.07 12.70
N LEU A 175 6.17 4.78 12.89
CA LEU A 175 5.45 3.73 12.18
C LEU A 175 4.47 3.07 13.15
N TYR A 176 3.19 3.07 12.82
CA TYR A 176 2.15 2.41 13.59
C TYR A 176 1.83 1.05 13.00
N VAL A 177 1.83 0.05 13.85
CA VAL A 177 1.59 -1.35 13.53
C VAL A 177 0.35 -1.82 14.28
N VAL A 178 -0.61 -2.39 13.58
CA VAL A 178 -1.81 -2.98 14.20
C VAL A 178 -1.74 -4.51 14.15
N HIS A 179 -2.00 -5.14 15.29
CA HIS A 179 -1.94 -6.59 15.46
C HIS A 179 -3.31 -7.27 15.38
N THR A 180 -3.30 -8.58 15.16
CA THR A 180 -4.55 -9.38 15.16
C THR A 180 -5.27 -9.37 16.50
N SER A 181 -4.60 -9.09 17.61
CA SER A 181 -5.21 -8.89 18.93
C SER A 181 -5.95 -7.55 19.05
N GLY A 182 -5.75 -6.61 18.12
CA GLY A 182 -6.21 -5.23 18.22
C GLY A 182 -5.25 -4.32 18.99
N VAL A 183 -4.09 -4.80 19.39
CA VAL A 183 -3.03 -3.95 19.92
C VAL A 183 -2.44 -3.10 18.80
N VAL A 184 -2.20 -1.82 19.11
CA VAL A 184 -1.50 -0.87 18.23
C VAL A 184 -0.19 -0.49 18.88
N GLU A 185 0.92 -0.70 18.16
CA GLU A 185 2.25 -0.26 18.58
C GLU A 185 2.75 0.86 17.67
N GLY A 186 3.34 1.90 18.25
CA GLY A 186 4.07 2.94 17.52
C GLY A 186 5.57 2.72 17.69
N ILE A 187 6.28 2.64 16.58
CA ILE A 187 7.72 2.38 16.52
C ILE A 187 8.41 3.63 16.03
N ASP A 188 9.45 4.09 16.71
CA ASP A 188 10.32 5.14 16.22
C ASP A 188 11.13 4.61 15.02
N LYS A 189 11.01 5.26 13.86
CA LYS A 189 11.64 4.78 12.61
C LYS A 189 13.17 4.79 12.65
N ALA A 190 13.77 5.69 13.43
CA ALA A 190 15.21 5.86 13.50
C ALA A 190 15.86 4.82 14.42
N SER A 191 15.32 4.62 15.61
CA SER A 191 15.84 3.65 16.58
C SER A 191 15.30 2.24 16.38
N GLY A 192 14.07 2.11 15.85
CA GLY A 192 13.35 0.84 15.78
C GLY A 192 12.72 0.41 17.09
N GLU A 193 12.74 1.28 18.11
CA GLU A 193 12.20 0.97 19.43
C GLU A 193 10.69 1.29 19.50
N PRO A 194 9.90 0.46 20.19
CA PRO A 194 8.51 0.78 20.45
C PRO A 194 8.42 1.96 21.44
N VAL A 195 7.69 3.00 21.03
CA VAL A 195 7.53 4.26 21.80
C VAL A 195 6.08 4.55 22.14
N TYR A 196 5.15 3.77 21.65
CA TYR A 196 3.72 3.90 21.88
C TYR A 196 3.06 2.53 21.89
N ARG A 197 2.04 2.36 22.74
CA ARG A 197 1.19 1.17 22.79
C ARG A 197 -0.22 1.55 23.21
N ASP A 198 -1.20 1.04 22.48
CA ASP A 198 -2.61 1.21 22.75
C ASP A 198 -3.34 -0.14 22.64
N GLU A 199 -4.29 -0.38 23.53
CA GLU A 199 -5.05 -1.61 23.60
C GLU A 199 -6.57 -1.39 23.41
N TYR A 200 -6.98 -0.20 23.00
CA TYR A 200 -8.41 0.14 22.85
C TYR A 200 -9.13 -0.80 21.88
N LEU A 201 -8.47 -1.20 20.80
CA LEU A 201 -9.07 -2.07 19.79
C LEU A 201 -9.13 -3.54 20.20
N THR A 202 -8.50 -3.95 21.32
CA THR A 202 -8.54 -5.36 21.80
C THR A 202 -9.96 -5.83 22.13
N GLN A 203 -10.87 -4.92 22.48
CA GLN A 203 -12.29 -5.22 22.66
C GLN A 203 -12.97 -5.74 21.39
N TYR A 204 -12.35 -5.53 20.24
CA TYR A 204 -12.79 -5.98 18.92
C TYR A 204 -11.92 -7.12 18.35
N ALA A 205 -11.16 -7.82 19.18
CA ALA A 205 -10.23 -8.88 18.75
C ALA A 205 -10.92 -10.05 18.02
N ASN A 206 -12.25 -10.14 18.07
CA ASN A 206 -13.03 -11.07 17.23
C ASN A 206 -13.19 -10.61 15.77
N ALA A 207 -12.81 -9.37 15.43
CA ALA A 207 -12.71 -8.91 14.06
C ALA A 207 -11.60 -9.69 13.35
N GLN A 208 -11.83 -10.09 12.09
CA GLN A 208 -10.84 -10.92 11.40
C GLN A 208 -9.64 -10.12 10.89
N LEU A 209 -9.81 -8.83 10.63
CA LEU A 209 -8.76 -7.94 10.14
C LEU A 209 -8.95 -6.53 10.66
N PHE A 210 -7.84 -5.89 10.97
CA PHE A 210 -7.74 -4.47 11.24
C PHE A 210 -6.97 -3.81 10.10
N TYR A 211 -7.41 -2.62 9.71
CA TYR A 211 -6.68 -1.76 8.79
C TYR A 211 -6.43 -0.43 9.47
N VAL A 212 -5.28 0.18 9.18
CA VAL A 212 -4.91 1.49 9.68
C VAL A 212 -4.54 2.41 8.52
N PHE A 213 -5.00 3.64 8.59
CA PHE A 213 -4.69 4.68 7.63
C PHE A 213 -4.38 5.98 8.36
N ALA A 214 -3.32 6.66 7.97
CA ALA A 214 -2.98 8.00 8.44
C ALA A 214 -3.44 9.04 7.42
N ASP A 215 -4.18 10.05 7.85
CA ASP A 215 -4.55 11.16 6.99
C ASP A 215 -3.47 12.26 6.93
N SER A 216 -3.72 13.32 6.14
CA SER A 216 -2.77 14.42 5.96
C SER A 216 -2.53 15.25 7.23
N ASP A 217 -3.43 15.19 8.19
CA ASP A 217 -3.33 15.91 9.47
C ASP A 217 -2.59 15.08 10.53
N GLY A 218 -2.28 13.82 10.20
CA GLY A 218 -1.59 12.86 11.06
C GLY A 218 -2.52 12.10 12.00
N ASP A 219 -3.82 12.14 11.77
CA ASP A 219 -4.79 11.35 12.50
C ASP A 219 -4.81 9.90 11.97
N LEU A 220 -4.91 8.94 12.90
CA LEU A 220 -4.99 7.52 12.57
C LEU A 220 -6.44 7.06 12.54
N TRP A 221 -6.84 6.50 11.40
CA TRP A 221 -8.14 5.91 11.18
C TRP A 221 -8.05 4.39 11.17
N PHE A 222 -8.88 3.73 11.95
CA PHE A 222 -8.91 2.27 12.05
C PHE A 222 -10.21 1.74 11.47
N PHE A 223 -10.09 0.73 10.61
CA PHE A 223 -11.21 0.02 10.01
C PHE A 223 -11.20 -1.43 10.47
N LEU A 224 -12.38 -1.89 10.85
CA LEU A 224 -12.62 -3.25 11.31
C LEU A 224 -13.35 -4.01 10.22
N ASN A 225 -12.79 -5.12 9.77
CA ASN A 225 -13.53 -6.06 8.95
C ASN A 225 -14.09 -7.17 9.85
N PRO A 226 -15.41 -7.19 10.13
CA PRO A 226 -16.00 -8.15 11.05
C PRO A 226 -15.97 -9.60 10.55
N GLY A 227 -15.42 -9.83 9.32
CA GLY A 227 -15.51 -11.14 8.69
C GLY A 227 -16.96 -11.51 8.35
N TYR A 228 -17.13 -12.33 7.32
CA TYR A 228 -18.45 -12.93 7.07
C TYR A 228 -18.71 -13.96 8.18
N SER A 229 -19.55 -13.63 9.16
CA SER A 229 -20.22 -14.65 9.97
C SER A 229 -21.13 -15.42 9.01
N ARG A 230 -20.72 -16.63 8.62
CA ARG A 230 -21.66 -17.57 8.02
C ARG A 230 -22.67 -17.91 9.12
N GLY A 231 -23.86 -17.27 9.06
CA GLY A 231 -25.01 -17.69 9.80
C GLY A 231 -25.54 -19.03 9.28
#